data_9f6f4aea11f62e66baf81f88925698d9
#
_entry.id   9f6f4aea11f62e66baf81f88925698d9
#
_cell.length_a   1.000
_cell.length_b   1.000
_cell.length_c   1.000
_cell.angle_alpha   90.00
_cell.angle_beta   90.00
_cell.angle_gamma   90.00
#
_symmetry.space_group_name_H-M   'P 1'
#
loop_
_entity.id
_entity.type
_entity.pdbx_description
1 polymer ?
#
loop_
_entity_poly.entity_id
_entity_poly.type
_entity_poly.pdbx_seq_one_letter_code
_entity_poly.pdbx_strand_id
1 'polypeptide(L)'
;FGAVRCIQAVLPSMRSRQSGCIVNITSAVGLLATPNQIPYSASKWALECLGEALAHEVFRFGVRVVNVEPGVIMTNIFENSAATTRYDKTSPYQPTMRRNGKVFASGFKRAVAPERVAETILEAVTTADYRLRWPVGPDAQGMFDARHQIAAEDWVAMGAELSDEEYNSKFKGYFGIDLSKT
;
A
#
# COMPACT_ATOMS: atom_id res chain seq x y z
N PHE A 1 1.56 5.79 -15.54
CA PHE A 1 0.71 6.22 -16.68
C PHE A 1 -0.07 5.07 -17.32
N GLY A 2 0.29 3.78 -17.12
CA GLY A 2 -0.45 2.63 -17.67
C GLY A 2 -1.92 2.60 -17.23
N ALA A 3 -2.19 2.74 -15.92
CA ALA A 3 -3.54 2.77 -15.38
C ALA A 3 -4.39 3.89 -16.00
N VAL A 4 -3.83 5.10 -16.16
CA VAL A 4 -4.52 6.23 -16.79
C VAL A 4 -4.97 5.88 -18.21
N ARG A 5 -4.09 5.28 -19.00
CA ARG A 5 -4.40 4.88 -20.39
C ARG A 5 -5.49 3.82 -20.44
N CYS A 6 -5.45 2.82 -19.56
CA CYS A 6 -6.51 1.81 -19.47
C CYS A 6 -7.85 2.43 -19.08
N ILE A 7 -7.86 3.31 -18.08
CA ILE A 7 -9.05 4.03 -17.64
C ILE A 7 -9.65 4.87 -18.78
N GLN A 8 -8.82 5.65 -19.46
CA GLN A 8 -9.26 6.46 -20.60
C GLN A 8 -9.89 5.63 -21.73
N ALA A 9 -9.40 4.42 -21.95
CA ALA A 9 -9.93 3.53 -22.99
C ALA A 9 -11.31 2.95 -22.64
N VAL A 10 -11.58 2.63 -21.36
CA VAL A 10 -12.83 1.96 -20.96
C VAL A 10 -13.91 2.93 -20.47
N LEU A 11 -13.51 4.08 -19.95
CA LEU A 11 -14.41 5.04 -19.29
C LEU A 11 -15.53 5.59 -20.21
N PRO A 12 -15.31 5.93 -21.49
CA PRO A 12 -16.39 6.41 -22.37
C PRO A 12 -17.56 5.42 -22.46
N SER A 13 -17.25 4.14 -22.61
CA SER A 13 -18.27 3.07 -22.69
C SER A 13 -19.00 2.89 -21.35
N MET A 14 -18.28 2.93 -20.23
CA MET A 14 -18.86 2.84 -18.88
C MET A 14 -19.81 4.00 -18.61
N ARG A 15 -19.43 5.23 -18.97
CA ARG A 15 -20.30 6.41 -18.83
C ARG A 15 -21.55 6.32 -19.70
N SER A 16 -21.41 5.87 -20.95
CA SER A 16 -22.54 5.75 -21.87
C SER A 16 -23.61 4.78 -21.37
N ARG A 17 -23.19 3.64 -20.81
CA ARG A 17 -24.14 2.64 -20.25
C ARG A 17 -24.52 2.91 -18.79
N GLN A 18 -23.96 3.96 -18.17
CA GLN A 18 -24.16 4.33 -16.77
C GLN A 18 -23.89 3.16 -15.80
N SER A 19 -22.88 2.36 -16.09
CA SER A 19 -22.52 1.18 -15.31
C SER A 19 -21.07 0.79 -15.55
N GLY A 20 -20.36 0.47 -14.47
CA GLY A 20 -18.99 -0.01 -14.52
C GLY A 20 -18.32 -0.02 -13.15
N CYS A 21 -17.22 -0.74 -13.06
CA CYS A 21 -16.35 -0.73 -11.89
C CYS A 21 -14.89 -0.72 -12.36
N ILE A 22 -14.12 0.23 -11.85
CA ILE A 22 -12.67 0.33 -12.06
C ILE A 22 -12.02 -0.09 -10.75
N VAL A 23 -11.18 -1.13 -10.78
CA VAL A 23 -10.45 -1.61 -9.63
C VAL A 23 -8.97 -1.31 -9.81
N ASN A 24 -8.43 -0.46 -8.97
CA ASN A 24 -7.01 -0.15 -8.91
C ASN A 24 -6.35 -1.04 -7.84
N ILE A 25 -5.35 -1.81 -8.22
CA ILE A 25 -4.55 -2.56 -7.25
C ILE A 25 -3.40 -1.66 -6.80
N THR A 26 -3.60 -1.02 -5.68
CA THR A 26 -2.64 -0.09 -5.08
C THR A 26 -1.67 -0.80 -4.12
N SER A 27 -1.56 -0.41 -2.90
CA SER A 27 -0.81 -1.07 -1.82
C SER A 27 -1.00 -0.32 -0.51
N ALA A 28 -0.77 -0.94 0.61
CA ALA A 28 -0.65 -0.27 1.90
C ALA A 28 0.37 0.89 1.88
N VAL A 29 1.47 0.78 1.12
CA VAL A 29 2.45 1.86 0.94
C VAL A 29 1.98 2.98 0.00
N GLY A 30 0.80 2.86 -0.61
CA GLY A 30 0.11 3.96 -1.29
C GLY A 30 -0.46 5.00 -0.31
N LEU A 31 -0.48 4.71 0.98
CA LEU A 31 -0.98 5.58 2.05
C LEU A 31 0.07 5.84 3.14
N LEU A 32 1.12 5.03 3.19
CA LEU A 32 2.25 5.16 4.10
C LEU A 32 3.56 5.14 3.32
N ALA A 33 4.24 6.28 3.21
CA ALA A 33 5.56 6.34 2.59
C ALA A 33 6.59 5.60 3.44
N THR A 34 7.15 4.53 2.90
CA THR A 34 8.21 3.76 3.55
C THR A 34 9.59 4.13 2.98
N PRO A 35 10.63 4.24 3.80
CA PRO A 35 11.97 4.54 3.31
C PRO A 35 12.51 3.41 2.41
N ASN A 36 13.48 3.72 1.56
CA ASN A 36 14.13 2.82 0.59
C ASN A 36 13.22 2.25 -0.51
N GLN A 37 11.98 2.74 -0.63
CA GLN A 37 11.01 2.34 -1.65
C GLN A 37 10.36 3.55 -2.35
N ILE A 38 11.06 4.67 -2.42
CA ILE A 38 10.50 5.94 -2.89
C ILE A 38 9.78 5.82 -4.25
N PRO A 39 10.39 5.26 -5.33
CA PRO A 39 9.71 5.17 -6.61
C PRO A 39 8.45 4.29 -6.58
N TYR A 40 8.50 3.19 -5.83
CA TYR A 40 7.36 2.29 -5.66
C TYR A 40 6.23 2.99 -4.88
N SER A 41 6.54 3.52 -3.69
CA SER A 41 5.56 4.25 -2.88
C SER A 41 4.95 5.41 -3.66
N ALA A 42 5.76 6.23 -4.33
CA ALA A 42 5.28 7.34 -5.14
C ALA A 42 4.31 6.88 -6.25
N SER A 43 4.60 5.74 -6.90
CA SER A 43 3.71 5.18 -7.93
C SER A 43 2.36 4.72 -7.36
N LYS A 44 2.36 4.14 -6.16
CA LYS A 44 1.13 3.68 -5.49
C LYS A 44 0.33 4.85 -4.89
N TRP A 45 1.00 5.87 -4.35
CA TRP A 45 0.36 7.13 -3.95
C TRP A 45 -0.32 7.83 -5.12
N ALA A 46 0.35 7.90 -6.26
CA ALA A 46 -0.24 8.45 -7.47
C ALA A 46 -1.50 7.69 -7.90
N LEU A 47 -1.51 6.36 -7.75
CA LEU A 47 -2.67 5.53 -8.08
C LEU A 47 -3.81 5.69 -7.07
N GLU A 48 -3.51 5.88 -5.78
CA GLU A 48 -4.49 6.23 -4.74
C GLU A 48 -5.18 7.57 -5.07
N CYS A 49 -4.38 8.60 -5.28
CA CYS A 49 -4.88 9.93 -5.65
C CYS A 49 -5.74 9.89 -6.91
N LEU A 50 -5.26 9.19 -7.96
CA LEU A 50 -6.02 9.01 -9.20
C LEU A 50 -7.36 8.31 -8.95
N GLY A 51 -7.37 7.24 -8.15
CA GLY A 51 -8.60 6.51 -7.84
C GLY A 51 -9.61 7.38 -7.10
N GLU A 52 -9.16 8.14 -6.09
CA GLU A 52 -10.01 9.04 -5.32
C GLU A 52 -10.60 10.17 -6.17
N ALA A 53 -9.76 10.85 -6.94
CA ALA A 53 -10.22 11.93 -7.82
C ALA A 53 -11.19 11.41 -8.89
N LEU A 54 -10.84 10.30 -9.53
CA LEU A 54 -11.71 9.68 -10.55
C LEU A 54 -13.04 9.23 -9.95
N ALA A 55 -13.06 8.65 -8.75
CA ALA A 55 -14.29 8.25 -8.08
C ALA A 55 -15.27 9.42 -7.97
N HIS A 56 -14.78 10.59 -7.57
CA HIS A 56 -15.57 11.81 -7.48
C HIS A 56 -16.10 12.25 -8.86
N GLU A 57 -15.26 12.23 -9.90
CA GLU A 57 -15.65 12.67 -11.25
C GLU A 57 -16.71 11.78 -11.90
N VAL A 58 -16.64 10.45 -11.65
CA VAL A 58 -17.50 9.48 -12.36
C VAL A 58 -18.71 9.02 -11.58
N PHE A 59 -18.83 9.39 -10.31
CA PHE A 59 -19.91 8.96 -9.42
C PHE A 59 -21.30 9.18 -10.02
N ARG A 60 -21.54 10.36 -10.59
CA ARG A 60 -22.82 10.72 -11.23
C ARG A 60 -23.20 9.86 -12.46
N PHE A 61 -22.23 9.11 -13.00
CA PHE A 61 -22.46 8.24 -14.15
C PHE A 61 -22.69 6.78 -13.76
N GLY A 62 -22.88 6.48 -12.48
CA GLY A 62 -23.05 5.11 -12.00
C GLY A 62 -21.80 4.24 -12.17
N VAL A 63 -20.64 4.85 -12.38
CA VAL A 63 -19.34 4.15 -12.45
C VAL A 63 -18.69 4.18 -11.09
N ARG A 64 -18.33 3.01 -10.57
CA ARG A 64 -17.62 2.87 -9.30
C ARG A 64 -16.10 2.81 -9.53
N VAL A 65 -15.36 3.38 -8.60
CA VAL A 65 -13.91 3.23 -8.54
C VAL A 65 -13.55 2.65 -7.18
N VAL A 66 -12.67 1.67 -7.16
CA VAL A 66 -12.25 0.94 -5.97
C VAL A 66 -10.73 0.87 -5.95
N ASN A 67 -10.13 1.22 -4.84
CA ASN A 67 -8.72 1.01 -4.55
C ASN A 67 -8.58 -0.20 -3.62
N VAL A 68 -7.89 -1.24 -4.06
CA VAL A 68 -7.53 -2.40 -3.25
C VAL A 68 -6.09 -2.23 -2.81
N GLU A 69 -5.86 -2.27 -1.51
CA GLU A 69 -4.57 -1.94 -0.87
C GLU A 69 -3.96 -3.18 -0.20
N PRO A 70 -3.30 -4.07 -0.95
CA PRO A 70 -2.64 -5.22 -0.37
C PRO A 70 -1.48 -4.82 0.55
N GLY A 71 -1.36 -5.49 1.68
CA GLY A 71 -0.15 -5.54 2.48
C GLY A 71 0.85 -6.54 1.92
N VAL A 72 1.47 -7.37 2.77
CA VAL A 72 2.38 -8.42 2.33
C VAL A 72 1.58 -9.63 1.84
N ILE A 73 1.71 -9.95 0.56
CA ILE A 73 1.03 -11.07 -0.10
C ILE A 73 2.08 -12.09 -0.56
N MET A 74 1.86 -13.37 -0.30
CA MET A 74 2.76 -14.46 -0.68
C MET A 74 2.71 -14.70 -2.19
N THR A 75 3.59 -14.02 -2.92
CA THR A 75 3.73 -14.12 -4.37
C THR A 75 5.22 -14.06 -4.77
N ASN A 76 5.53 -14.34 -6.02
CA ASN A 76 6.89 -14.27 -6.57
C ASN A 76 7.44 -12.82 -6.69
N ILE A 77 6.67 -11.79 -6.26
CA ILE A 77 7.10 -10.39 -6.34
C ILE A 77 8.41 -10.16 -5.58
N PHE A 78 8.60 -10.86 -4.46
CA PHE A 78 9.79 -10.70 -3.62
C PHE A 78 11.03 -11.34 -4.25
N GLU A 79 10.88 -12.50 -4.88
CA GLU A 79 11.96 -13.15 -5.65
C GLU A 79 12.38 -12.27 -6.83
N ASN A 80 11.41 -11.76 -7.58
CA ASN A 80 11.65 -10.87 -8.71
C ASN A 80 12.32 -9.56 -8.26
N SER A 81 11.92 -9.00 -7.12
CA SER A 81 12.53 -7.81 -6.55
C SER A 81 13.94 -8.06 -6.05
N ALA A 82 14.20 -9.18 -5.39
CA ALA A 82 15.51 -9.54 -4.87
C ALA A 82 16.54 -9.67 -6.01
N ALA A 83 16.15 -10.19 -7.18
CA ALA A 83 17.01 -10.32 -8.36
C ALA A 83 17.50 -8.96 -8.91
N THR A 84 16.80 -7.87 -8.63
CA THR A 84 17.12 -6.51 -9.10
C THR A 84 17.67 -5.59 -8.02
N THR A 85 17.55 -5.97 -6.77
CA THR A 85 18.00 -5.15 -5.63
C THR A 85 19.52 -5.28 -5.43
N ARG A 86 20.23 -4.15 -5.47
CA ARG A 86 21.65 -4.09 -5.12
C ARG A 86 21.77 -3.73 -3.63
N TYR A 87 22.35 -4.65 -2.87
CA TYR A 87 22.64 -4.40 -1.46
C TYR A 87 24.10 -3.94 -1.29
N ASP A 88 24.29 -2.72 -0.82
CA ASP A 88 25.59 -2.15 -0.53
C ASP A 88 25.74 -2.00 1.01
N LYS A 89 26.68 -2.78 1.57
CA LYS A 89 26.97 -2.77 3.02
C LYS A 89 27.62 -1.46 3.49
N THR A 90 28.20 -0.70 2.57
CA THR A 90 28.90 0.57 2.87
C THR A 90 27.97 1.79 2.71
N SER A 91 26.76 1.57 2.27
CA SER A 91 25.78 2.65 2.06
C SER A 91 25.46 3.38 3.37
N PRO A 92 25.42 4.72 3.39
CA PRO A 92 24.98 5.49 4.55
C PRO A 92 23.50 5.22 4.91
N TYR A 93 22.72 4.64 4.02
CA TYR A 93 21.32 4.25 4.23
C TYR A 93 21.16 2.83 4.80
N GLN A 94 22.24 2.14 5.07
CA GLN A 94 22.22 0.76 5.55
C GLN A 94 21.39 0.55 6.85
N PRO A 95 21.44 1.44 7.87
CA PRO A 95 20.60 1.30 9.05
C PRO A 95 19.11 1.33 8.71
N THR A 96 18.69 2.25 7.83
CA THR A 96 17.30 2.38 7.38
C THR A 96 16.87 1.17 6.55
N MET A 97 17.74 0.66 5.67
CA MET A 97 17.47 -0.55 4.87
C MET A 97 17.26 -1.77 5.78
N ARG A 98 18.09 -1.93 6.81
CA ARG A 98 17.96 -3.03 7.79
C ARG A 98 16.63 -2.94 8.55
N ARG A 99 16.27 -1.76 9.04
CA ARG A 99 15.00 -1.52 9.75
C ARG A 99 13.80 -1.80 8.86
N ASN A 100 13.83 -1.33 7.63
CA ASN A 100 12.78 -1.63 6.65
C ASN A 100 12.69 -3.14 6.36
N GLY A 101 13.82 -3.85 6.28
CA GLY A 101 13.86 -5.30 6.17
C GLY A 101 13.16 -6.02 7.33
N LYS A 102 13.32 -5.54 8.57
CA LYS A 102 12.61 -6.07 9.74
C LYS A 102 11.09 -5.83 9.66
N VAL A 103 10.66 -4.67 9.15
CA VAL A 103 9.23 -4.38 8.92
C VAL A 103 8.66 -5.39 7.93
N PHE A 104 9.34 -5.64 6.82
CA PHE A 104 8.93 -6.67 5.86
C PHE A 104 8.92 -8.07 6.47
N ALA A 105 9.97 -8.46 7.19
CA ALA A 105 10.02 -9.76 7.87
C ALA A 105 8.85 -9.95 8.85
N SER A 106 8.47 -8.89 9.56
CA SER A 106 7.26 -8.91 10.40
C SER A 106 5.98 -9.07 9.57
N GLY A 107 5.89 -8.40 8.41
CA GLY A 107 4.78 -8.53 7.49
C GLY A 107 4.65 -9.95 6.94
N PHE A 108 5.77 -10.60 6.59
CA PHE A 108 5.78 -11.99 6.12
C PHE A 108 5.17 -12.98 7.11
N LYS A 109 5.34 -12.77 8.41
CA LYS A 109 4.73 -13.63 9.43
C LYS A 109 3.20 -13.57 9.45
N ARG A 110 2.64 -12.54 8.83
CA ARG A 110 1.20 -12.26 8.76
C ARG A 110 0.69 -12.16 7.32
N ALA A 111 1.55 -12.52 6.37
CA ALA A 111 1.23 -12.47 4.96
C ALA A 111 0.03 -13.37 4.63
N VAL A 112 -0.77 -12.91 3.69
CA VAL A 112 -1.92 -13.66 3.21
C VAL A 112 -1.68 -14.21 1.81
N ALA A 113 -2.44 -15.23 1.44
CA ALA A 113 -2.37 -15.83 0.11
C ALA A 113 -2.99 -14.89 -0.95
N PRO A 114 -2.57 -14.99 -2.23
CA PRO A 114 -3.12 -14.18 -3.33
C PRO A 114 -4.63 -14.30 -3.50
N GLU A 115 -5.19 -15.46 -3.15
CA GLU A 115 -6.63 -15.74 -3.19
C GLU A 115 -7.41 -14.77 -2.32
N ARG A 116 -6.84 -14.32 -1.19
CA ARG A 116 -7.49 -13.33 -0.33
C ARG A 116 -7.65 -11.97 -1.03
N VAL A 117 -6.69 -11.58 -1.87
CA VAL A 117 -6.81 -10.38 -2.69
C VAL A 117 -7.91 -10.56 -3.74
N ALA A 118 -7.97 -11.73 -4.39
CA ALA A 118 -8.99 -12.03 -5.38
C ALA A 118 -10.41 -12.02 -4.78
N GLU A 119 -10.59 -12.60 -3.59
CA GLU A 119 -11.85 -12.56 -2.84
C GLU A 119 -12.27 -11.13 -2.52
N THR A 120 -11.33 -10.30 -2.06
CA THR A 120 -11.59 -8.88 -1.76
C THR A 120 -11.98 -8.11 -3.02
N ILE A 121 -11.33 -8.36 -4.15
CA ILE A 121 -11.69 -7.76 -5.44
C ILE A 121 -13.12 -8.17 -5.82
N LEU A 122 -13.46 -9.45 -5.71
CA LEU A 122 -14.80 -9.95 -6.02
C LEU A 122 -15.86 -9.29 -5.12
N GLU A 123 -15.60 -9.22 -3.82
CA GLU A 123 -16.47 -8.54 -2.86
C GLU A 123 -16.65 -7.05 -3.25
N ALA A 124 -15.57 -6.33 -3.50
CA ALA A 124 -15.60 -4.93 -3.86
C ALA A 124 -16.39 -4.64 -5.15
N VAL A 125 -16.35 -5.56 -6.11
CA VAL A 125 -17.08 -5.43 -7.38
C VAL A 125 -18.55 -5.79 -7.24
N THR A 126 -18.90 -6.74 -6.38
CA THR A 126 -20.27 -7.29 -6.28
C THR A 126 -21.12 -6.67 -5.16
N THR A 127 -20.51 -6.07 -4.13
CA THR A 127 -21.25 -5.45 -3.02
C THR A 127 -22.12 -4.29 -3.46
N ALA A 128 -23.27 -4.13 -2.80
CA ALA A 128 -24.11 -2.95 -2.93
C ALA A 128 -23.54 -1.76 -2.11
N ASP A 129 -22.80 -2.03 -1.06
CA ASP A 129 -22.21 -1.02 -0.18
C ASP A 129 -20.94 -0.46 -0.80
N TYR A 130 -21.03 0.76 -1.33
CA TYR A 130 -19.88 1.41 -1.93
C TYR A 130 -18.90 1.93 -0.88
N ARG A 131 -17.65 1.53 -1.02
CA ARG A 131 -16.49 2.14 -0.36
C ARG A 131 -15.31 2.21 -1.33
N LEU A 132 -14.53 3.27 -1.21
CA LEU A 132 -13.39 3.51 -2.10
C LEU A 132 -12.22 2.58 -1.80
N ARG A 133 -11.88 2.38 -0.52
CA ARG A 133 -10.67 1.68 -0.07
C ARG A 133 -10.95 0.32 0.53
N TRP A 134 -10.12 -0.65 0.13
CA TRP A 134 -10.24 -2.06 0.51
C TRP A 134 -8.88 -2.62 0.92
N PRO A 135 -8.41 -2.36 2.16
CA PRO A 135 -7.16 -2.91 2.65
C PRO A 135 -7.23 -4.44 2.76
N VAL A 136 -6.17 -5.12 2.31
CA VAL A 136 -6.09 -6.58 2.32
C VAL A 136 -4.92 -7.05 3.14
N GLY A 137 -5.20 -7.85 4.14
CA GLY A 137 -4.26 -8.36 5.12
C GLY A 137 -4.24 -7.53 6.39
N PRO A 138 -3.91 -8.17 7.52
CA PRO A 138 -3.93 -7.52 8.84
C PRO A 138 -2.87 -6.42 8.99
N ASP A 139 -1.79 -6.49 8.22
CA ASP A 139 -0.75 -5.47 8.16
C ASP A 139 -1.23 -4.22 7.42
N ALA A 140 -1.95 -4.37 6.32
CA ALA A 140 -2.49 -3.24 5.54
C ALA A 140 -3.49 -2.43 6.37
N GLN A 141 -4.45 -3.07 7.00
CA GLN A 141 -5.45 -2.41 7.84
C GLN A 141 -4.80 -1.68 9.01
N GLY A 142 -3.89 -2.34 9.73
CA GLY A 142 -3.21 -1.75 10.86
C GLY A 142 -2.33 -0.55 10.48
N MET A 143 -1.64 -0.63 9.34
CA MET A 143 -0.86 0.51 8.82
C MET A 143 -1.74 1.67 8.39
N PHE A 144 -2.88 1.39 7.75
CA PHE A 144 -3.83 2.42 7.36
C PHE A 144 -4.37 3.18 8.58
N ASP A 145 -4.85 2.45 9.59
CA ASP A 145 -5.45 3.04 10.80
C ASP A 145 -4.41 3.87 11.58
N ALA A 146 -3.20 3.33 11.75
CA ALA A 146 -2.13 3.99 12.50
C ALA A 146 -1.62 5.25 11.78
N ARG A 147 -1.42 5.20 10.45
CA ARG A 147 -0.84 6.33 9.70
C ARG A 147 -1.63 7.62 9.85
N HIS A 148 -2.95 7.56 9.92
CA HIS A 148 -3.80 8.73 10.09
C HIS A 148 -3.68 9.41 11.46
N GLN A 149 -3.10 8.70 12.44
CA GLN A 149 -2.89 9.19 13.80
C GLN A 149 -1.46 9.71 14.04
N ILE A 150 -0.54 9.52 13.08
CA ILE A 150 0.86 9.92 13.21
C ILE A 150 1.06 11.24 12.46
N ALA A 151 1.54 12.28 13.14
CA ALA A 151 1.93 13.52 12.48
C ALA A 151 3.04 13.27 11.45
N ALA A 152 3.06 14.06 10.37
CA ALA A 152 4.06 13.89 9.31
C ALA A 152 5.49 14.08 9.85
N GLU A 153 5.67 15.04 10.72
CA GLU A 153 6.93 15.37 11.37
C GLU A 153 7.42 14.23 12.27
N ASP A 154 6.53 13.59 13.00
CA ASP A 154 6.86 12.44 13.86
C ASP A 154 7.29 11.24 13.01
N TRP A 155 6.63 11.01 11.88
CA TRP A 155 7.04 9.97 10.94
C TRP A 155 8.42 10.27 10.32
N VAL A 156 8.67 11.51 9.94
CA VAL A 156 9.98 11.94 9.42
C VAL A 156 11.08 11.80 10.49
N ALA A 157 10.76 12.14 11.75
CA ALA A 157 11.69 12.02 12.88
C ALA A 157 12.11 10.57 13.18
N MET A 158 11.39 9.57 12.69
CA MET A 158 11.84 8.17 12.72
C MET A 158 13.13 7.93 11.92
N GLY A 159 13.48 8.84 11.02
CA GLY A 159 14.74 8.84 10.26
C GLY A 159 15.93 9.40 11.02
N ALA A 160 15.75 9.91 12.23
CA ALA A 160 16.85 10.42 13.06
C ALA A 160 17.87 9.32 13.44
N GLU A 161 19.02 9.73 13.96
CA GLU A 161 20.03 8.82 14.48
C GLU A 161 19.56 8.19 15.80
N LEU A 162 18.76 7.14 15.67
CA LEU A 162 18.20 6.36 16.78
C LEU A 162 18.94 5.03 16.93
N SER A 163 19.04 4.53 18.16
CA SER A 163 19.39 3.12 18.37
C SER A 163 18.27 2.20 17.83
N ASP A 164 18.57 0.92 17.62
CA ASP A 164 17.55 -0.04 17.17
C ASP A 164 16.44 -0.22 18.23
N GLU A 165 16.77 -0.10 19.50
CA GLU A 165 15.80 -0.18 20.60
C GLU A 165 14.85 1.01 20.61
N GLU A 166 15.37 2.24 20.48
CA GLU A 166 14.56 3.45 20.38
C GLU A 166 13.65 3.43 19.16
N TYR A 167 14.20 3.04 17.99
CA TYR A 167 13.42 2.90 16.78
C TYR A 167 12.29 1.88 16.95
N ASN A 168 12.60 0.68 17.48
CA ASN A 168 11.60 -0.37 17.72
C ASN A 168 10.52 0.08 18.72
N SER A 169 10.92 0.77 19.79
CA SER A 169 9.96 1.29 20.78
C SER A 169 8.95 2.25 20.15
N LYS A 170 9.44 3.22 19.38
CA LYS A 170 8.60 4.18 18.65
C LYS A 170 7.72 3.48 17.61
N PHE A 171 8.31 2.60 16.80
CA PHE A 171 7.58 1.86 15.76
C PHE A 171 6.46 0.99 16.36
N LYS A 172 6.76 0.32 17.47
CA LYS A 172 5.78 -0.46 18.23
C LYS A 172 4.67 0.43 18.79
N GLY A 173 5.02 1.62 19.29
CA GLY A 173 4.03 2.60 19.76
C GLY A 173 3.07 3.04 18.65
N TYR A 174 3.57 3.27 17.45
CA TYR A 174 2.75 3.68 16.30
C TYR A 174 1.92 2.55 15.68
N PHE A 175 2.51 1.37 15.48
CA PHE A 175 1.91 0.31 14.68
C PHE A 175 1.56 -0.96 15.47
N GLY A 176 1.86 -1.01 16.75
CA GLY A 176 1.68 -2.22 17.57
C GLY A 176 2.60 -3.38 17.20
N ILE A 177 3.60 -3.16 16.34
CA ILE A 177 4.49 -4.18 15.79
C ILE A 177 5.84 -4.14 16.50
N ASP A 178 6.25 -5.26 17.08
CA ASP A 178 7.55 -5.43 17.76
C ASP A 178 8.58 -6.00 16.79
N LEU A 179 9.49 -5.13 16.33
CA LEU A 179 10.54 -5.50 15.37
C LEU A 179 11.74 -6.24 16.04
N SER A 180 11.81 -6.32 17.36
CA SER A 180 12.84 -7.10 18.04
C SER A 180 12.63 -8.61 17.92
N LYS A 181 11.41 -9.02 17.58
CA LYS A 181 10.99 -10.42 17.43
C LYS A 181 11.03 -10.92 15.97
N THR A 182 11.66 -10.14 15.07
CA THR A 182 11.74 -10.43 13.63
C THR A 182 13.11 -10.89 13.19
#